data_4ed310f7e374f43d38597a90f61211fd
#
_entry.id   4ed310f7e374f43d38597a90f61211fd
#
_cell.length_a   1.000
_cell.length_b   1.000
_cell.length_c   1.000
_cell.angle_alpha   90.00
_cell.angle_beta   90.00
_cell.angle_gamma   90.00
#
_symmetry.space_group_name_H-M   'P 1'
#
loop_
_entity.id
_entity.type
_entity.pdbx_description
1 polymer ?
#
loop_
_entity_poly.entity_id
_entity_poly.type
_entity_poly.pdbx_seq_one_letter_code
_entity_poly.pdbx_strand_id
1 'polypeptide(L)'
;MAKMLAARLHALGEPMSVDTIDVPTPRPTDVLVRVKACGIVPNMANVINNWPTWFPHQPLPRFPAIFGLDAAGVVEAVGEAVLHTKPGDRVYVNPLRSCGSCQVCRGGELSRCRYFTLNGYFSTSRDGQRIFDLYPYGGFAEYMTAPQYSIVNLPDTMTFEQAGKLGYIGTSYGALKNAAAGPGQVALIDGVTGTLGVASTVLALASGASRVLGTGRNEELLKRVKELDPERVEVFRLGDGSTGEWAKSRTGGEGADYVISALGAKAPVETMLDSMQGVRRGGKVVNVGGVADRLPVDVKWLMDEQVQLIGSNWFSTAQGQELADMVATGALDLSYLQVKPFPLSRVNEAISGLEDRDGGFSNYVVIP
;
A
#
# COMPACT_ATOMS: atom_id res chain seq x y z
N MET A 1 12.70 -33.09 -3.76
CA MET A 1 11.84 -31.99 -3.29
C MET A 1 10.90 -31.60 -4.40
N ALA A 2 9.70 -31.14 -4.11
CA ALA A 2 8.79 -30.60 -5.12
C ALA A 2 9.40 -29.35 -5.75
N LYS A 3 9.12 -29.11 -7.03
CA LYS A 3 9.60 -27.95 -7.78
C LYS A 3 8.49 -26.96 -7.98
N MET A 4 8.84 -25.68 -8.15
CA MET A 4 7.94 -24.59 -8.43
C MET A 4 8.53 -23.63 -9.47
N LEU A 5 7.69 -22.88 -10.14
CA LEU A 5 8.05 -21.75 -10.99
C LEU A 5 8.15 -20.46 -10.16
N ALA A 6 9.16 -19.64 -10.46
CA ALA A 6 9.36 -18.34 -9.86
C ALA A 6 9.95 -17.34 -10.86
N ALA A 7 9.42 -16.13 -10.93
CA ALA A 7 10.05 -15.06 -11.68
C ALA A 7 11.18 -14.45 -10.86
N ARG A 8 12.40 -14.53 -11.38
CA ARG A 8 13.63 -14.15 -10.69
C ARG A 8 14.35 -13.04 -11.42
N LEU A 9 14.74 -12.01 -10.68
CA LEU A 9 15.67 -10.99 -11.17
C LEU A 9 17.09 -11.42 -10.85
N HIS A 10 17.91 -11.67 -11.87
CA HIS A 10 19.29 -12.13 -11.70
C HIS A 10 20.27 -10.98 -11.49
N ALA A 11 20.05 -9.85 -12.15
CA ALA A 11 20.82 -8.62 -11.97
C ALA A 11 19.94 -7.39 -12.22
N LEU A 12 20.36 -6.23 -11.69
CA LEU A 12 19.69 -4.95 -11.93
C LEU A 12 19.77 -4.59 -13.43
N GLY A 13 18.67 -4.08 -13.96
CA GLY A 13 18.56 -3.69 -15.37
C GLY A 13 18.30 -4.84 -16.34
N GLU A 14 18.23 -6.09 -15.85
CA GLU A 14 17.84 -7.25 -16.65
C GLU A 14 16.34 -7.56 -16.48
N PRO A 15 15.69 -8.18 -17.47
CA PRO A 15 14.35 -8.70 -17.28
C PRO A 15 14.36 -9.90 -16.32
N MET A 16 13.26 -10.09 -15.58
CA MET A 16 13.07 -11.32 -14.81
C MET A 16 12.94 -12.52 -15.75
N SER A 17 13.56 -13.65 -15.39
CA SER A 17 13.35 -14.97 -16.01
C SER A 17 12.46 -15.84 -15.14
N VAL A 18 11.72 -16.76 -15.75
CA VAL A 18 10.97 -17.78 -14.99
C VAL A 18 11.84 -19.00 -14.83
N ASP A 19 12.25 -19.26 -13.59
CA ASP A 19 13.14 -20.35 -13.24
C ASP A 19 12.36 -21.46 -12.50
N THR A 20 12.81 -22.71 -12.61
CA THR A 20 12.33 -23.83 -11.83
C THR A 20 13.22 -24.00 -10.60
N ILE A 21 12.67 -23.82 -9.41
CA ILE A 21 13.39 -23.92 -8.14
C ILE A 21 12.69 -24.88 -7.17
N ASP A 22 13.30 -25.15 -6.03
CA ASP A 22 12.68 -25.99 -5.00
C ASP A 22 11.56 -25.21 -4.25
N VAL A 23 10.46 -25.90 -3.97
CA VAL A 23 9.41 -25.39 -3.07
C VAL A 23 10.00 -25.20 -1.67
N PRO A 24 9.87 -24.02 -1.04
CA PRO A 24 10.42 -23.81 0.29
C PRO A 24 9.67 -24.59 1.36
N THR A 25 10.38 -25.01 2.40
CA THR A 25 9.78 -25.67 3.56
C THR A 25 9.49 -24.63 4.64
N PRO A 26 8.28 -24.58 5.19
CA PRO A 26 7.94 -23.66 6.28
C PRO A 26 8.73 -24.04 7.55
N ARG A 27 9.23 -23.04 8.27
CA ARG A 27 9.84 -23.21 9.60
C ARG A 27 8.71 -23.48 10.63
N PRO A 28 9.03 -23.87 11.86
CA PRO A 28 8.01 -24.24 12.85
C PRO A 28 6.87 -23.23 13.05
N THR A 29 7.14 -21.94 12.94
CA THR A 29 6.15 -20.84 13.10
C THR A 29 5.67 -20.22 11.80
N ASP A 30 6.05 -20.78 10.66
CA ASP A 30 5.73 -20.24 9.34
C ASP A 30 4.61 -21.04 8.65
N VAL A 31 4.01 -20.41 7.69
CA VAL A 31 3.07 -21.05 6.75
C VAL A 31 3.69 -21.09 5.36
N LEU A 32 3.38 -22.13 4.60
CA LEU A 32 3.61 -22.22 3.17
C LEU A 32 2.31 -21.82 2.47
N VAL A 33 2.37 -20.79 1.65
CA VAL A 33 1.23 -20.28 0.88
C VAL A 33 1.43 -20.63 -0.59
N ARG A 34 0.45 -21.31 -1.18
CA ARG A 34 0.33 -21.44 -2.62
C ARG A 34 -0.30 -20.17 -3.16
N VAL A 35 0.51 -19.35 -3.83
CA VAL A 35 0.11 -18.04 -4.36
C VAL A 35 -0.90 -18.24 -5.48
N LYS A 36 -2.00 -17.50 -5.44
CA LYS A 36 -3.05 -17.47 -6.46
C LYS A 36 -3.07 -16.18 -7.23
N ALA A 37 -2.62 -15.09 -6.59
CA ALA A 37 -2.49 -13.78 -7.18
C ALA A 37 -1.44 -12.97 -6.44
N CYS A 38 -0.64 -12.20 -7.16
CA CYS A 38 0.26 -11.22 -6.58
C CYS A 38 0.11 -9.88 -7.31
N GLY A 39 -0.32 -8.85 -6.61
CA GLY A 39 -0.47 -7.52 -7.16
C GLY A 39 0.88 -6.88 -7.50
N ILE A 40 0.93 -6.17 -8.61
CA ILE A 40 2.09 -5.39 -9.01
C ILE A 40 1.94 -3.97 -8.49
N VAL A 41 2.87 -3.56 -7.65
CA VAL A 41 2.87 -2.22 -7.09
C VAL A 41 3.33 -1.18 -8.12
N PRO A 42 2.69 0.01 -8.19
CA PRO A 42 3.00 1.01 -9.21
C PRO A 42 4.46 1.46 -9.26
N ASN A 43 5.20 1.34 -8.17
CA ASN A 43 6.60 1.76 -8.08
C ASN A 43 7.59 0.59 -8.33
N MET A 44 7.13 -0.57 -8.77
CA MET A 44 7.99 -1.77 -8.93
C MET A 44 9.15 -1.53 -9.87
N ALA A 45 8.91 -0.93 -11.04
CA ALA A 45 9.97 -0.62 -12.00
C ALA A 45 11.07 0.27 -11.40
N ASN A 46 10.69 1.30 -10.63
CA ASN A 46 11.65 2.17 -9.95
C ASN A 46 12.44 1.43 -8.87
N VAL A 47 11.81 0.53 -8.12
CA VAL A 47 12.50 -0.26 -7.10
C VAL A 47 13.52 -1.19 -7.75
N ILE A 48 13.17 -1.85 -8.83
CA ILE A 48 14.08 -2.76 -9.53
C ILE A 48 15.25 -2.00 -10.17
N ASN A 49 14.99 -0.82 -10.78
CA ASN A 49 15.99 -0.15 -11.61
C ASN A 49 16.76 0.95 -10.89
N ASN A 50 16.11 1.67 -9.97
CA ASN A 50 16.64 2.94 -9.45
C ASN A 50 16.91 2.91 -7.94
N TRP A 51 16.30 1.99 -7.17
CA TRP A 51 16.37 1.98 -5.71
C TRP A 51 17.78 1.96 -5.15
N PRO A 52 18.71 1.13 -5.63
CA PRO A 52 20.09 1.13 -5.13
C PRO A 52 20.84 2.45 -5.34
N THR A 53 20.47 3.20 -6.38
CA THR A 53 21.04 4.54 -6.64
C THR A 53 20.40 5.60 -5.75
N TRP A 54 19.08 5.55 -5.57
CA TRP A 54 18.34 6.54 -4.76
C TRP A 54 18.54 6.32 -3.27
N PHE A 55 18.60 5.06 -2.86
CA PHE A 55 18.68 4.67 -1.44
C PHE A 55 19.75 3.60 -1.21
N PRO A 56 21.05 3.95 -1.35
CA PRO A 56 22.17 2.99 -1.30
C PRO A 56 22.32 2.26 0.04
N HIS A 57 21.59 2.70 1.05
CA HIS A 57 21.62 2.11 2.38
C HIS A 57 20.36 1.26 2.70
N GLN A 58 19.45 1.14 1.74
CA GLN A 58 18.21 0.39 1.88
C GLN A 58 18.28 -0.84 0.97
N PRO A 59 18.54 -2.03 1.49
CA PRO A 59 18.78 -3.20 0.65
C PRO A 59 17.53 -3.69 -0.06
N LEU A 60 17.77 -4.29 -1.22
CA LEU A 60 16.84 -5.18 -1.93
C LEU A 60 17.12 -6.64 -1.52
N PRO A 61 16.20 -7.59 -1.82
CA PRO A 61 16.50 -9.02 -1.70
C PRO A 61 17.77 -9.39 -2.50
N ARG A 62 18.55 -10.37 -2.03
CA ARG A 62 19.75 -10.83 -2.75
C ARG A 62 19.39 -11.45 -4.09
N PHE A 63 20.18 -11.12 -5.10
CA PHE A 63 20.02 -11.73 -6.41
C PHE A 63 20.59 -13.18 -6.43
N PRO A 64 19.94 -14.09 -7.19
CA PRO A 64 18.70 -13.90 -7.95
C PRO A 64 17.49 -13.75 -7.01
N ALA A 65 16.77 -12.63 -7.14
CA ALA A 65 15.70 -12.20 -6.21
C ALA A 65 14.31 -12.54 -6.76
N ILE A 66 13.40 -12.95 -5.88
CA ILE A 66 11.97 -13.09 -6.17
C ILE A 66 11.25 -11.88 -5.56
N PHE A 67 10.73 -11.02 -6.42
CA PHE A 67 9.92 -9.89 -6.02
C PHE A 67 8.45 -10.27 -5.86
N GLY A 68 7.57 -9.30 -5.64
CA GLY A 68 6.14 -9.50 -5.45
C GLY A 68 5.72 -9.22 -4.01
N LEU A 69 5.16 -8.01 -3.81
CA LEU A 69 4.82 -7.48 -2.50
C LEU A 69 3.49 -8.03 -1.98
N ASP A 70 2.46 -8.00 -2.82
CA ASP A 70 1.07 -8.19 -2.44
C ASP A 70 0.55 -9.57 -2.84
N ALA A 71 1.01 -10.61 -2.14
CA ALA A 71 0.64 -11.99 -2.41
C ALA A 71 -0.62 -12.42 -1.67
N ALA A 72 -1.55 -13.05 -2.39
CA ALA A 72 -2.72 -13.71 -1.84
C ALA A 72 -2.82 -15.15 -2.38
N GLY A 73 -3.35 -16.06 -1.58
CA GLY A 73 -3.43 -17.46 -1.99
C GLY A 73 -4.08 -18.35 -0.94
N VAL A 74 -3.73 -19.62 -1.00
CA VAL A 74 -4.25 -20.65 -0.12
C VAL A 74 -3.09 -21.26 0.67
N VAL A 75 -3.29 -21.43 1.96
CA VAL A 75 -2.33 -22.12 2.83
C VAL A 75 -2.19 -23.58 2.36
N GLU A 76 -0.99 -23.96 1.99
CA GLU A 76 -0.65 -25.33 1.55
C GLU A 76 -0.20 -26.22 2.71
N ALA A 77 0.66 -25.66 3.57
CA ALA A 77 1.18 -26.35 4.75
C ALA A 77 1.51 -25.33 5.85
N VAL A 78 1.60 -25.82 7.07
CA VAL A 78 1.94 -25.03 8.25
C VAL A 78 3.06 -25.70 9.03
N GLY A 79 3.89 -24.90 9.70
CA GLY A 79 4.88 -25.38 10.66
C GLY A 79 4.21 -25.91 11.94
N GLU A 80 4.92 -26.75 12.67
CA GLU A 80 4.39 -27.47 13.85
C GLU A 80 3.93 -26.56 15.01
N ALA A 81 4.41 -25.31 15.06
CA ALA A 81 4.05 -24.31 16.08
C ALA A 81 3.02 -23.28 15.59
N VAL A 82 2.40 -23.47 14.43
CA VAL A 82 1.32 -22.61 13.93
C VAL A 82 0.00 -23.08 14.54
N LEU A 83 -0.76 -22.14 15.16
CA LEU A 83 -1.94 -22.48 15.97
C LEU A 83 -3.28 -22.09 15.31
N HIS A 84 -3.34 -20.94 14.62
CA HIS A 84 -4.60 -20.36 14.17
C HIS A 84 -4.84 -20.46 12.66
N THR A 85 -3.82 -20.88 11.90
CA THR A 85 -3.88 -21.01 10.44
C THR A 85 -3.74 -22.49 10.07
N LYS A 86 -4.49 -22.95 9.08
CA LYS A 86 -4.49 -24.35 8.63
C LYS A 86 -4.46 -24.46 7.11
N PRO A 87 -4.03 -25.59 6.55
CA PRO A 87 -4.14 -25.86 5.11
C PRO A 87 -5.57 -25.67 4.62
N GLY A 88 -5.71 -25.01 3.46
CA GLY A 88 -6.99 -24.65 2.86
C GLY A 88 -7.47 -23.23 3.18
N ASP A 89 -6.93 -22.56 4.18
CA ASP A 89 -7.31 -21.19 4.50
C ASP A 89 -6.94 -20.24 3.36
N ARG A 90 -7.86 -19.33 3.01
CA ARG A 90 -7.67 -18.27 2.04
C ARG A 90 -7.01 -17.07 2.73
N VAL A 91 -5.88 -16.62 2.22
CA VAL A 91 -5.07 -15.62 2.93
C VAL A 91 -4.45 -14.56 2.01
N TYR A 92 -4.25 -13.38 2.57
CA TYR A 92 -3.29 -12.39 2.08
C TYR A 92 -2.07 -12.40 3.01
N VAL A 93 -0.90 -12.32 2.42
CA VAL A 93 0.37 -12.26 3.15
C VAL A 93 0.79 -10.81 3.28
N ASN A 94 0.58 -10.20 4.46
CA ASN A 94 1.13 -8.87 4.71
C ASN A 94 2.66 -8.96 4.62
N PRO A 95 3.30 -8.21 3.70
CA PRO A 95 4.74 -8.31 3.48
C PRO A 95 5.59 -7.70 4.60
N LEU A 96 4.97 -7.00 5.56
CA LEU A 96 5.68 -6.40 6.68
C LEU A 96 6.44 -7.48 7.46
N ARG A 97 7.74 -7.31 7.59
CA ARG A 97 8.63 -8.12 8.43
C ARG A 97 9.35 -7.23 9.43
N SER A 98 9.53 -7.75 10.63
CA SER A 98 10.19 -7.04 11.74
C SER A 98 10.97 -8.04 12.59
N CYS A 99 11.75 -7.55 13.56
CA CYS A 99 12.52 -8.44 14.45
C CYS A 99 11.65 -9.14 15.52
N GLY A 100 10.41 -8.68 15.75
CA GLY A 100 9.45 -9.25 16.70
C GLY A 100 9.79 -9.07 18.20
N SER A 101 11.00 -8.62 18.55
CA SER A 101 11.50 -8.67 19.93
C SER A 101 11.95 -7.33 20.54
N CYS A 102 12.12 -6.28 19.72
CA CYS A 102 12.47 -4.94 20.24
C CYS A 102 11.27 -4.28 20.95
N GLN A 103 11.52 -3.20 21.66
CA GLN A 103 10.49 -2.48 22.43
C GLN A 103 9.27 -2.10 21.57
N VAL A 104 9.51 -1.54 20.38
CA VAL A 104 8.40 -1.12 19.49
C VAL A 104 7.61 -2.30 18.95
N CYS A 105 8.26 -3.44 18.62
CA CYS A 105 7.57 -4.66 18.22
C CYS A 105 6.70 -5.23 19.34
N ARG A 106 7.22 -5.25 20.58
CA ARG A 106 6.46 -5.69 21.77
C ARG A 106 5.27 -4.79 22.07
N GLY A 107 5.35 -3.51 21.68
CA GLY A 107 4.25 -2.55 21.76
C GLY A 107 3.23 -2.65 20.60
N GLY A 108 3.40 -3.62 19.66
CA GLY A 108 2.50 -3.77 18.52
C GLY A 108 2.82 -2.89 17.30
N GLU A 109 3.86 -2.04 17.40
CA GLU A 109 4.23 -1.05 16.39
C GLU A 109 5.26 -1.60 15.39
N LEU A 110 4.92 -2.71 14.73
CA LEU A 110 5.85 -3.47 13.89
C LEU A 110 6.46 -2.64 12.75
N SER A 111 5.70 -1.71 12.17
CA SER A 111 6.15 -0.79 11.10
C SER A 111 7.22 0.21 11.57
N ARG A 112 7.35 0.44 12.88
CA ARG A 112 8.38 1.29 13.48
C ARG A 112 9.64 0.52 13.91
N CYS A 113 9.68 -0.77 13.61
CA CYS A 113 10.83 -1.61 13.92
C CYS A 113 12.07 -1.13 13.16
N ARG A 114 13.24 -1.08 13.84
CA ARG A 114 14.51 -0.79 13.19
C ARG A 114 14.81 -1.71 12.00
N TYR A 115 14.29 -2.94 12.03
CA TYR A 115 14.48 -3.95 10.97
C TYR A 115 13.30 -4.02 10.02
N PHE A 116 12.48 -2.96 9.93
CA PHE A 116 11.32 -2.93 9.05
C PHE A 116 11.70 -3.26 7.61
N THR A 117 11.08 -4.28 7.08
CA THR A 117 11.33 -4.81 5.74
C THR A 117 10.00 -5.18 5.09
N LEU A 118 9.82 -4.80 3.84
CA LEU A 118 8.72 -5.24 3.00
C LEU A 118 9.18 -6.42 2.15
N ASN A 119 8.75 -7.61 2.52
CA ASN A 119 9.16 -8.85 1.87
C ASN A 119 8.84 -8.85 0.37
N GLY A 120 9.77 -9.30 -0.46
CA GLY A 120 9.60 -9.25 -1.92
C GLY A 120 9.65 -7.84 -2.50
N TYR A 121 10.22 -6.84 -1.76
CA TYR A 121 10.30 -5.46 -2.22
C TYR A 121 11.60 -4.78 -1.78
N PHE A 122 11.59 -3.99 -0.73
CA PHE A 122 12.79 -3.33 -0.16
C PHE A 122 12.75 -3.29 1.37
N SER A 123 13.87 -2.95 1.99
CA SER A 123 13.93 -2.62 3.41
C SER A 123 14.31 -1.16 3.62
N THR A 124 13.75 -0.52 4.65
CA THR A 124 14.14 0.82 5.09
C THR A 124 15.36 0.81 6.02
N SER A 125 15.86 -0.37 6.40
CA SER A 125 16.98 -0.56 7.30
C SER A 125 18.18 -1.19 6.60
N ARG A 126 19.39 -0.72 6.91
CA ARG A 126 20.65 -1.38 6.47
C ARG A 126 20.72 -2.85 6.90
N ASP A 127 20.16 -3.16 8.07
CA ASP A 127 20.14 -4.51 8.63
C ASP A 127 19.02 -5.40 8.05
N GLY A 128 18.18 -4.84 7.17
CA GLY A 128 17.03 -5.55 6.56
C GLY A 128 17.42 -6.77 5.75
N GLN A 129 18.67 -6.83 5.26
CA GLN A 129 19.18 -8.02 4.58
C GLN A 129 19.03 -9.30 5.40
N ARG A 130 19.21 -9.22 6.73
CA ARG A 130 19.03 -10.37 7.63
C ARG A 130 17.59 -10.89 7.62
N ILE A 131 16.62 -10.01 7.40
CA ILE A 131 15.21 -10.38 7.28
C ILE A 131 14.94 -11.02 5.89
N PHE A 132 15.52 -10.47 4.83
CA PHE A 132 15.42 -11.09 3.50
C PHE A 132 16.04 -12.49 3.47
N ASP A 133 17.17 -12.69 4.14
CA ASP A 133 17.83 -14.01 4.22
C ASP A 133 16.96 -15.05 4.94
N LEU A 134 16.05 -14.62 5.84
CA LEU A 134 15.07 -15.48 6.48
C LEU A 134 13.82 -15.75 5.62
N TYR A 135 13.41 -14.78 4.77
CA TYR A 135 12.25 -14.84 3.89
C TYR A 135 12.64 -14.41 2.47
N PRO A 136 13.37 -15.24 1.72
CA PRO A 136 13.97 -14.84 0.45
C PRO A 136 12.96 -14.76 -0.72
N TYR A 137 11.71 -15.19 -0.53
CA TYR A 137 10.73 -15.32 -1.61
C TYR A 137 9.62 -14.29 -1.44
N GLY A 138 9.42 -13.46 -2.47
CA GLY A 138 8.22 -12.67 -2.70
C GLY A 138 7.15 -13.45 -3.46
N GLY A 139 6.06 -12.77 -3.80
CA GLY A 139 4.86 -13.38 -4.37
C GLY A 139 4.91 -13.66 -5.88
N PHE A 140 5.99 -13.32 -6.60
CA PHE A 140 6.14 -13.71 -8.01
C PHE A 140 6.67 -15.14 -8.15
N ALA A 141 6.02 -16.07 -7.45
CA ALA A 141 6.32 -17.49 -7.43
C ALA A 141 5.06 -18.29 -7.10
N GLU A 142 5.01 -19.57 -7.46
CA GLU A 142 3.88 -20.43 -7.12
C GLU A 142 3.71 -20.67 -5.61
N TYR A 143 4.81 -20.61 -4.86
CA TYR A 143 4.80 -20.76 -3.40
C TYR A 143 5.73 -19.77 -2.71
N MET A 144 5.33 -19.36 -1.51
CA MET A 144 6.17 -18.56 -0.61
C MET A 144 5.95 -18.96 0.84
N THR A 145 6.96 -18.74 1.70
CA THR A 145 6.79 -18.88 3.15
C THR A 145 6.56 -17.53 3.80
N ALA A 146 5.75 -17.51 4.84
CA ALA A 146 5.47 -16.33 5.64
C ALA A 146 5.33 -16.68 7.12
N PRO A 147 5.73 -15.81 8.06
CA PRO A 147 5.46 -16.05 9.48
C PRO A 147 3.95 -15.96 9.76
N GLN A 148 3.44 -16.79 10.67
CA GLN A 148 2.01 -16.82 10.99
C GLN A 148 1.42 -15.46 11.38
N TYR A 149 2.21 -14.56 11.99
CA TYR A 149 1.76 -13.21 12.37
C TYR A 149 1.53 -12.25 11.18
N SER A 150 1.93 -12.65 9.97
CA SER A 150 1.73 -11.86 8.74
C SER A 150 0.48 -12.25 7.97
N ILE A 151 -0.26 -13.23 8.45
CA ILE A 151 -1.41 -13.79 7.74
C ILE A 151 -2.67 -12.99 8.05
N VAL A 152 -3.34 -12.57 6.98
CA VAL A 152 -4.68 -11.97 7.00
C VAL A 152 -5.63 -12.98 6.37
N ASN A 153 -6.66 -13.40 7.09
CA ASN A 153 -7.67 -14.31 6.57
C ASN A 153 -8.62 -13.57 5.61
N LEU A 154 -8.84 -14.12 4.44
CA LEU A 154 -9.69 -13.53 3.41
C LEU A 154 -11.10 -14.12 3.44
N PRO A 155 -12.15 -13.28 3.38
CA PRO A 155 -13.51 -13.76 3.22
C PRO A 155 -13.72 -14.33 1.81
N ASP A 156 -14.72 -15.21 1.66
CA ASP A 156 -15.08 -15.78 0.35
C ASP A 156 -15.55 -14.72 -0.65
N THR A 157 -16.04 -13.59 -0.16
CA THR A 157 -16.50 -12.45 -0.97
C THR A 157 -15.36 -11.67 -1.63
N MET A 158 -14.11 -11.85 -1.17
CA MET A 158 -12.92 -11.18 -1.75
C MET A 158 -12.18 -12.14 -2.68
N THR A 159 -11.93 -11.75 -3.92
CA THR A 159 -11.09 -12.54 -4.83
C THR A 159 -9.61 -12.40 -4.47
N PHE A 160 -8.77 -13.34 -4.90
CA PHE A 160 -7.31 -13.23 -4.67
C PHE A 160 -6.71 -12.07 -5.44
N GLU A 161 -7.25 -11.74 -6.61
CA GLU A 161 -6.84 -10.60 -7.41
C GLU A 161 -7.15 -9.27 -6.71
N GLN A 162 -8.32 -9.14 -6.08
CA GLN A 162 -8.64 -7.98 -5.24
C GLN A 162 -7.70 -7.89 -4.03
N ALA A 163 -7.44 -9.01 -3.38
CA ALA A 163 -6.51 -9.09 -2.25
C ALA A 163 -5.07 -8.70 -2.66
N GLY A 164 -4.67 -8.92 -3.90
CA GLY A 164 -3.41 -8.42 -4.47
C GLY A 164 -3.29 -6.88 -4.52
N LYS A 165 -4.30 -6.13 -4.09
CA LYS A 165 -4.25 -4.66 -3.92
C LYS A 165 -4.20 -4.22 -2.45
N LEU A 166 -4.31 -5.16 -1.51
CA LEU A 166 -4.42 -4.84 -0.09
C LEU A 166 -3.21 -4.08 0.47
N GLY A 167 -2.02 -4.22 -0.10
CA GLY A 167 -0.86 -3.43 0.32
C GLY A 167 -1.06 -1.93 0.20
N TYR A 168 -1.57 -1.47 -0.93
CA TYR A 168 -1.85 -0.05 -1.13
C TYR A 168 -3.12 0.42 -0.43
N ILE A 169 -4.16 -0.40 -0.40
CA ILE A 169 -5.38 -0.13 0.36
C ILE A 169 -5.05 -0.04 1.85
N GLY A 170 -4.26 -0.99 2.38
CA GLY A 170 -3.82 -0.99 3.77
C GLY A 170 -2.92 0.18 4.13
N THR A 171 -2.02 0.59 3.21
CA THR A 171 -1.19 1.79 3.39
C THR A 171 -2.06 3.03 3.55
N SER A 172 -3.09 3.20 2.72
CA SER A 172 -4.07 4.27 2.85
C SER A 172 -4.89 4.15 4.16
N TYR A 173 -5.25 2.92 4.54
CA TYR A 173 -5.96 2.69 5.81
C TYR A 173 -5.11 3.06 7.02
N GLY A 174 -3.83 2.70 7.04
CA GLY A 174 -2.88 3.13 8.06
C GLY A 174 -2.77 4.66 8.16
N ALA A 175 -2.79 5.36 7.02
CA ALA A 175 -2.79 6.83 7.00
C ALA A 175 -4.08 7.42 7.60
N LEU A 176 -5.25 6.85 7.26
CA LEU A 176 -6.53 7.25 7.85
C LEU A 176 -6.60 6.98 9.36
N LYS A 177 -6.04 5.86 9.84
CA LYS A 177 -5.90 5.60 11.28
C LYS A 177 -5.01 6.64 11.96
N ASN A 178 -3.88 7.03 11.35
CA ASN A 178 -3.01 8.10 11.87
C ASN A 178 -3.71 9.46 11.87
N ALA A 179 -4.57 9.73 10.89
CA ALA A 179 -5.43 10.90 10.86
C ALA A 179 -6.52 10.88 11.95
N ALA A 180 -6.80 9.74 12.56
CA ALA A 180 -7.98 9.46 13.38
C ALA A 180 -9.29 9.74 12.60
N ALA A 181 -9.30 9.30 11.33
CA ALA A 181 -10.46 9.42 10.46
C ALA A 181 -11.69 8.69 11.05
N GLY A 182 -12.85 9.32 10.95
CA GLY A 182 -14.08 8.77 11.51
C GLY A 182 -15.34 9.43 10.95
N PRO A 183 -16.50 9.01 11.48
CA PRO A 183 -17.80 9.51 11.01
C PRO A 183 -17.96 11.03 11.11
N GLY A 184 -18.62 11.61 10.11
CA GLY A 184 -18.97 13.02 10.06
C GLY A 184 -17.86 13.97 9.64
N GLN A 185 -16.62 13.50 9.56
CA GLN A 185 -15.45 14.32 9.19
C GLN A 185 -15.38 14.62 7.68
N VAL A 186 -14.70 15.71 7.36
CA VAL A 186 -14.35 16.10 5.99
C VAL A 186 -12.89 15.72 5.72
N ALA A 187 -12.65 14.93 4.69
CA ALA A 187 -11.33 14.55 4.19
C ALA A 187 -10.89 15.44 3.02
N LEU A 188 -9.66 15.91 3.00
CA LEU A 188 -9.01 16.43 1.80
C LEU A 188 -7.94 15.43 1.35
N ILE A 189 -8.00 14.98 0.10
CA ILE A 189 -7.10 13.96 -0.45
C ILE A 189 -6.36 14.51 -1.66
N ASP A 190 -5.05 14.70 -1.52
CA ASP A 190 -4.18 15.08 -2.61
C ASP A 190 -3.77 13.89 -3.45
N GLY A 191 -3.70 14.09 -4.78
CA GLY A 191 -3.36 13.01 -5.68
C GLY A 191 -4.45 11.93 -5.71
N VAL A 192 -5.71 12.36 -5.58
CA VAL A 192 -6.91 11.53 -5.43
C VAL A 192 -7.08 10.50 -6.55
N THR A 193 -6.55 10.76 -7.74
CA THR A 193 -6.64 9.86 -8.91
C THR A 193 -5.59 8.74 -8.90
N GLY A 194 -4.60 8.82 -8.01
CA GLY A 194 -3.57 7.79 -7.85
C GLY A 194 -4.04 6.59 -7.03
N THR A 195 -3.21 5.54 -6.97
CA THR A 195 -3.56 4.30 -6.26
C THR A 195 -3.86 4.54 -4.78
N LEU A 196 -3.03 5.31 -4.07
CA LEU A 196 -3.27 5.66 -2.67
C LEU A 196 -4.46 6.62 -2.53
N GLY A 197 -4.64 7.55 -3.47
CA GLY A 197 -5.72 8.52 -3.44
C GLY A 197 -7.10 7.88 -3.60
N VAL A 198 -7.29 7.02 -4.60
CA VAL A 198 -8.56 6.28 -4.78
C VAL A 198 -8.83 5.40 -3.57
N ALA A 199 -7.82 4.66 -3.08
CA ALA A 199 -7.95 3.84 -1.87
C ALA A 199 -8.33 4.70 -0.64
N SER A 200 -7.70 5.86 -0.44
CA SER A 200 -8.05 6.78 0.65
C SER A 200 -9.48 7.30 0.53
N THR A 201 -9.96 7.55 -0.69
CA THR A 201 -11.34 7.99 -0.93
C THR A 201 -12.36 6.94 -0.51
N VAL A 202 -12.25 5.71 -1.01
CA VAL A 202 -13.21 4.64 -0.68
C VAL A 202 -13.15 4.29 0.82
N LEU A 203 -11.97 4.33 1.43
CA LEU A 203 -11.79 4.08 2.86
C LEU A 203 -12.33 5.22 3.73
N ALA A 204 -12.17 6.48 3.34
CA ALA A 204 -12.76 7.61 4.04
C ALA A 204 -14.30 7.52 4.02
N LEU A 205 -14.88 7.20 2.87
CA LEU A 205 -16.32 6.98 2.71
C LEU A 205 -16.81 5.81 3.57
N ALA A 206 -16.10 4.68 3.55
CA ALA A 206 -16.40 3.49 4.35
C ALA A 206 -16.26 3.75 5.86
N SER A 207 -15.37 4.69 6.27
CA SER A 207 -15.21 5.13 7.66
C SER A 207 -16.23 6.18 8.09
N GLY A 208 -17.18 6.55 7.22
CA GLY A 208 -18.26 7.47 7.54
C GLY A 208 -17.94 8.95 7.33
N ALA A 209 -16.93 9.29 6.52
CA ALA A 209 -16.67 10.68 6.15
C ALA A 209 -17.95 11.32 5.57
N SER A 210 -18.28 12.52 6.04
CA SER A 210 -19.43 13.29 5.52
C SER A 210 -19.14 13.85 4.14
N ARG A 211 -17.87 14.13 3.84
CA ARG A 211 -17.43 14.67 2.56
C ARG A 211 -15.97 14.27 2.28
N VAL A 212 -15.66 14.01 1.02
CA VAL A 212 -14.30 13.83 0.52
C VAL A 212 -14.04 14.88 -0.55
N LEU A 213 -13.01 15.70 -0.31
CA LEU A 213 -12.52 16.71 -1.24
C LEU A 213 -11.25 16.16 -1.90
N GLY A 214 -11.27 15.91 -3.20
CA GLY A 214 -10.18 15.25 -3.92
C GLY A 214 -9.50 16.15 -4.94
N THR A 215 -8.16 16.20 -4.95
CA THR A 215 -7.42 16.98 -5.96
C THR A 215 -6.61 16.09 -6.90
N GLY A 216 -6.54 16.49 -8.15
CA GLY A 216 -5.82 15.75 -9.20
C GLY A 216 -5.65 16.56 -10.48
N ARG A 217 -4.92 16.02 -11.45
CA ARG A 217 -4.62 16.70 -12.73
C ARG A 217 -5.46 16.17 -13.90
N ASN A 218 -5.80 14.88 -13.89
CA ASN A 218 -6.48 14.23 -14.99
C ASN A 218 -8.00 14.32 -14.79
N GLU A 219 -8.69 15.06 -15.65
CA GLU A 219 -10.12 15.33 -15.55
C GLU A 219 -10.98 14.07 -15.67
N GLU A 220 -10.61 13.13 -16.54
CA GLU A 220 -11.36 11.89 -16.73
C GLU A 220 -11.27 10.99 -15.47
N LEU A 221 -10.08 10.91 -14.87
CA LEU A 221 -9.91 10.20 -13.62
C LEU A 221 -10.60 10.92 -12.44
N LEU A 222 -10.63 12.26 -12.43
CA LEU A 222 -11.37 13.03 -11.43
C LEU A 222 -12.88 12.76 -11.52
N LYS A 223 -13.45 12.68 -12.71
CA LYS A 223 -14.86 12.30 -12.92
C LYS A 223 -15.12 10.91 -12.32
N ARG A 224 -14.29 9.93 -12.61
CA ARG A 224 -14.42 8.57 -12.06
C ARG A 224 -14.29 8.54 -10.54
N VAL A 225 -13.42 9.37 -9.95
CA VAL A 225 -13.33 9.48 -8.48
C VAL A 225 -14.63 10.05 -7.92
N LYS A 226 -15.22 11.07 -8.54
CA LYS A 226 -16.52 11.61 -8.15
C LYS A 226 -17.64 10.57 -8.22
N GLU A 227 -17.60 9.68 -9.21
CA GLU A 227 -18.59 8.60 -9.40
C GLU A 227 -18.55 7.53 -8.29
N LEU A 228 -17.48 7.46 -7.46
CA LEU A 228 -17.43 6.56 -6.30
C LEU A 228 -18.53 6.87 -5.28
N ASP A 229 -18.86 8.15 -5.10
CA ASP A 229 -20.01 8.63 -4.33
C ASP A 229 -20.33 10.08 -4.75
N PRO A 230 -21.24 10.28 -5.72
CA PRO A 230 -21.50 11.60 -6.29
C PRO A 230 -22.05 12.64 -5.30
N GLU A 231 -22.60 12.20 -4.17
CA GLU A 231 -23.17 13.07 -3.13
C GLU A 231 -22.11 13.57 -2.16
N ARG A 232 -21.15 12.72 -1.80
CA ARG A 232 -20.12 13.02 -0.79
C ARG A 232 -18.76 13.35 -1.35
N VAL A 233 -18.45 13.01 -2.61
CA VAL A 233 -17.15 13.28 -3.23
C VAL A 233 -17.22 14.52 -4.11
N GLU A 234 -16.38 15.48 -3.83
CA GLU A 234 -16.13 16.64 -4.68
C GLU A 234 -14.68 16.61 -5.17
N VAL A 235 -14.47 17.05 -6.41
CA VAL A 235 -13.14 17.02 -7.03
C VAL A 235 -12.73 18.40 -7.53
N PHE A 236 -11.43 18.67 -7.49
CA PHE A 236 -10.83 19.92 -7.92
C PHE A 236 -9.60 19.63 -8.80
N ARG A 237 -9.53 20.30 -9.94
CA ARG A 237 -8.40 20.15 -10.85
C ARG A 237 -7.25 21.04 -10.39
N LEU A 238 -6.07 20.44 -10.19
CA LEU A 238 -4.85 21.17 -9.89
C LEU A 238 -4.49 22.09 -11.07
N GLY A 239 -4.29 23.38 -10.77
CA GLY A 239 -4.06 24.43 -11.74
C GLY A 239 -5.24 25.42 -11.90
N ASP A 240 -6.44 25.08 -11.40
CA ASP A 240 -7.61 25.96 -11.49
C ASP A 240 -7.69 26.97 -10.33
N GLY A 241 -6.70 26.94 -9.41
CA GLY A 241 -6.60 27.82 -8.26
C GLY A 241 -5.92 27.16 -7.07
N SER A 242 -6.05 27.75 -5.88
CA SER A 242 -5.53 27.19 -4.63
C SER A 242 -6.42 26.07 -4.11
N THR A 243 -5.83 24.93 -3.83
CA THR A 243 -6.49 23.79 -3.16
C THR A 243 -6.94 24.17 -1.76
N GLY A 244 -6.10 24.89 -1.02
CA GLY A 244 -6.39 25.33 0.34
C GLY A 244 -7.62 26.24 0.42
N GLU A 245 -7.69 27.24 -0.47
CA GLU A 245 -8.84 28.15 -0.56
C GLU A 245 -10.10 27.41 -1.01
N TRP A 246 -9.98 26.51 -1.99
CA TRP A 246 -11.09 25.70 -2.44
C TRP A 246 -11.63 24.81 -1.30
N ALA A 247 -10.78 24.10 -0.57
CA ALA A 247 -11.20 23.25 0.55
C ALA A 247 -11.93 24.06 1.62
N LYS A 248 -11.43 25.26 1.98
CA LYS A 248 -12.09 26.16 2.92
C LYS A 248 -13.44 26.62 2.39
N SER A 249 -13.57 26.96 1.10
CA SER A 249 -14.84 27.37 0.49
C SER A 249 -15.92 26.27 0.58
N ARG A 250 -15.52 25.00 0.62
CA ARG A 250 -16.41 23.83 0.71
C ARG A 250 -16.78 23.49 2.16
N THR A 251 -16.13 24.09 3.13
CA THR A 251 -16.26 23.80 4.57
C THR A 251 -16.67 25.00 5.39
N GLY A 252 -17.32 25.98 4.79
CA GLY A 252 -17.78 27.21 5.49
C GLY A 252 -16.65 28.09 6.00
N GLY A 253 -15.44 27.96 5.45
CA GLY A 253 -14.25 28.69 5.84
C GLY A 253 -13.32 27.95 6.81
N GLU A 254 -13.80 26.88 7.43
CA GLU A 254 -13.05 26.15 8.48
C GLU A 254 -11.88 25.32 7.93
N GLY A 255 -12.06 24.59 6.83
CA GLY A 255 -11.14 23.61 6.29
C GLY A 255 -11.49 22.15 6.59
N ALA A 256 -10.76 21.23 6.02
CA ALA A 256 -10.93 19.79 6.22
C ALA A 256 -10.42 19.34 7.59
N ASP A 257 -11.05 18.30 8.16
CA ASP A 257 -10.62 17.69 9.43
C ASP A 257 -9.21 17.09 9.30
N TYR A 258 -8.93 16.51 8.16
CA TYR A 258 -7.61 15.96 7.83
C TYR A 258 -7.30 16.04 6.33
N VAL A 259 -6.00 16.06 6.04
CA VAL A 259 -5.45 15.97 4.70
C VAL A 259 -4.69 14.66 4.58
N ILE A 260 -4.95 13.87 3.52
CA ILE A 260 -4.12 12.74 3.12
C ILE A 260 -3.34 13.15 1.88
N SER A 261 -2.03 13.33 2.01
CA SER A 261 -1.16 13.62 0.87
C SER A 261 -0.67 12.32 0.24
N ALA A 262 -1.29 11.95 -0.88
CA ALA A 262 -0.97 10.78 -1.69
C ALA A 262 -0.21 11.14 -2.98
N LEU A 263 0.46 12.28 -2.98
CA LEU A 263 1.21 12.80 -4.14
C LEU A 263 2.40 11.91 -4.49
N GLY A 264 2.65 11.73 -5.79
CA GLY A 264 3.80 10.97 -6.28
C GLY A 264 5.11 11.76 -6.24
N ALA A 265 6.25 11.07 -6.44
CA ALA A 265 7.60 11.64 -6.35
C ALA A 265 7.87 12.83 -7.29
N LYS A 266 7.13 12.94 -8.38
CA LYS A 266 7.26 14.05 -9.35
C LYS A 266 6.32 15.23 -9.07
N ALA A 267 5.53 15.18 -7.99
CA ALA A 267 4.65 16.29 -7.63
C ALA A 267 5.48 17.44 -7.05
N PRO A 268 5.18 18.70 -7.45
CA PRO A 268 5.80 19.86 -6.82
C PRO A 268 5.44 19.90 -5.32
N VAL A 269 6.40 20.29 -4.49
CA VAL A 269 6.21 20.38 -3.04
C VAL A 269 5.18 21.47 -2.67
N GLU A 270 5.05 22.48 -3.51
CA GLU A 270 4.07 23.56 -3.38
C GLU A 270 2.63 23.03 -3.41
N THR A 271 2.37 21.95 -4.14
CA THR A 271 1.05 21.30 -4.16
C THR A 271 0.68 20.78 -2.77
N MET A 272 1.63 20.16 -2.07
CA MET A 272 1.40 19.69 -0.71
C MET A 272 1.25 20.87 0.27
N LEU A 273 2.08 21.91 0.14
CA LEU A 273 2.00 23.11 0.98
C LEU A 273 0.64 23.80 0.84
N ASP A 274 0.14 23.93 -0.38
CA ASP A 274 -1.16 24.55 -0.65
C ASP A 274 -2.30 23.72 -0.02
N SER A 275 -2.28 22.41 -0.17
CA SER A 275 -3.28 21.53 0.43
C SER A 275 -3.25 21.57 1.97
N MET A 276 -2.07 21.69 2.58
CA MET A 276 -1.95 21.85 4.04
C MET A 276 -2.69 23.09 4.54
N GLN A 277 -2.78 24.16 3.75
CA GLN A 277 -3.55 25.37 4.11
C GLN A 277 -5.08 25.12 4.11
N GLY A 278 -5.52 24.03 3.51
CA GLY A 278 -6.92 23.61 3.48
C GLY A 278 -7.36 22.81 4.73
N VAL A 279 -6.45 22.52 5.65
CA VAL A 279 -6.80 21.85 6.92
C VAL A 279 -7.36 22.85 7.91
N ARG A 280 -8.32 22.42 8.75
CA ARG A 280 -8.84 23.23 9.83
C ARG A 280 -7.86 23.36 11.00
N ARG A 281 -8.09 24.32 11.87
CA ARG A 281 -7.38 24.42 13.15
C ARG A 281 -7.51 23.12 13.94
N GLY A 282 -6.40 22.63 14.49
CA GLY A 282 -6.32 21.36 15.20
C GLY A 282 -6.42 20.11 14.31
N GLY A 283 -6.46 20.28 12.99
CA GLY A 283 -6.53 19.20 12.04
C GLY A 283 -5.19 18.48 11.82
N LYS A 284 -5.20 17.46 10.97
CA LYS A 284 -4.02 16.62 10.70
C LYS A 284 -3.69 16.57 9.23
N VAL A 285 -2.40 16.61 8.92
CA VAL A 285 -1.86 16.38 7.58
C VAL A 285 -1.04 15.11 7.62
N VAL A 286 -1.48 14.08 6.91
CA VAL A 286 -0.79 12.78 6.87
C VAL A 286 -0.18 12.58 5.49
N ASN A 287 1.16 12.54 5.43
CA ASN A 287 1.88 12.21 4.22
C ASN A 287 2.04 10.69 4.10
N VAL A 288 1.49 10.13 3.03
CA VAL A 288 1.60 8.72 2.65
C VAL A 288 2.17 8.56 1.25
N GLY A 289 2.27 9.67 0.52
CA GLY A 289 2.85 9.72 -0.82
C GLY A 289 4.37 9.82 -0.83
N GLY A 290 4.93 9.85 -2.01
CA GLY A 290 6.38 9.82 -2.25
C GLY A 290 6.98 11.14 -2.72
N VAL A 291 6.45 12.30 -2.33
CA VAL A 291 7.07 13.60 -2.68
C VAL A 291 8.54 13.58 -2.28
N ALA A 292 9.42 13.77 -3.27
CA ALA A 292 10.86 13.54 -3.06
C ALA A 292 11.60 14.77 -2.54
N ASP A 293 10.99 15.95 -2.61
CA ASP A 293 11.64 17.19 -2.25
C ASP A 293 11.46 17.56 -0.76
N ARG A 294 12.21 18.56 -0.31
CA ARG A 294 12.13 19.07 1.07
C ARG A 294 10.94 19.99 1.20
N LEU A 295 10.11 19.74 2.21
CA LEU A 295 8.92 20.55 2.53
C LEU A 295 9.32 21.72 3.44
N PRO A 296 9.29 22.98 2.96
CA PRO A 296 9.58 24.16 3.78
C PRO A 296 8.34 24.55 4.61
N VAL A 297 8.17 23.93 5.78
CA VAL A 297 7.00 24.15 6.64
C VAL A 297 7.20 25.35 7.55
N ASP A 298 6.20 26.25 7.63
CA ASP A 298 6.13 27.29 8.64
C ASP A 298 5.77 26.68 10.00
N VAL A 299 6.79 26.56 10.88
CA VAL A 299 6.60 25.97 12.22
C VAL A 299 5.77 26.83 13.13
N LYS A 300 5.74 28.18 12.89
CA LYS A 300 4.88 29.09 13.66
C LYS A 300 3.41 28.85 13.32
N TRP A 301 3.10 28.68 12.04
CA TRP A 301 1.76 28.33 11.59
C TRP A 301 1.29 26.98 12.19
N LEU A 302 2.14 25.94 12.20
CA LEU A 302 1.81 24.66 12.85
C LEU A 302 1.43 24.83 14.32
N MET A 303 2.18 25.67 15.05
CA MET A 303 1.92 25.96 16.46
C MET A 303 0.63 26.76 16.64
N ASP A 304 0.46 27.83 15.90
CA ASP A 304 -0.70 28.74 16.01
C ASP A 304 -2.00 28.02 15.67
N GLU A 305 -2.00 27.22 14.60
CA GLU A 305 -3.17 26.46 14.14
C GLU A 305 -3.28 25.07 14.77
N GLN A 306 -2.31 24.68 15.62
CA GLN A 306 -2.25 23.36 16.27
C GLN A 306 -2.34 22.19 15.27
N VAL A 307 -1.80 22.35 14.09
CA VAL A 307 -1.81 21.34 13.02
C VAL A 307 -0.73 20.30 13.28
N GLN A 308 -1.06 19.03 13.05
CA GLN A 308 -0.12 17.93 13.14
C GLN A 308 0.30 17.46 11.74
N LEU A 309 1.61 17.44 11.48
CA LEU A 309 2.18 16.84 10.27
C LEU A 309 2.73 15.45 10.60
N ILE A 310 2.20 14.42 9.94
CA ILE A 310 2.41 13.01 10.28
C ILE A 310 2.92 12.24 9.05
N GLY A 311 4.01 11.50 9.19
CA GLY A 311 4.43 10.51 8.20
C GLY A 311 3.72 9.18 8.42
N SER A 312 3.24 8.52 7.36
CA SER A 312 2.64 7.20 7.40
C SER A 312 3.25 6.32 6.31
N ASN A 313 3.72 5.12 6.69
CA ASN A 313 4.45 4.28 5.74
C ASN A 313 3.73 2.98 5.37
N TRP A 314 3.16 2.26 6.32
CA TRP A 314 2.56 0.94 6.12
C TRP A 314 1.42 0.71 7.11
N PHE A 315 0.86 -0.49 7.09
CA PHE A 315 -0.22 -0.93 7.97
C PHE A 315 0.14 -2.23 8.70
N SER A 316 -0.50 -2.47 9.84
CA SER A 316 -0.32 -3.71 10.60
C SER A 316 -1.15 -4.86 10.01
N THR A 317 -0.81 -6.12 10.37
CA THR A 317 -1.62 -7.29 10.00
C THR A 317 -3.03 -7.20 10.60
N ALA A 318 -3.18 -6.63 11.80
CA ALA A 318 -4.49 -6.37 12.40
C ALA A 318 -5.33 -5.41 11.56
N GLN A 319 -4.74 -4.31 11.07
CA GLN A 319 -5.42 -3.40 10.15
C GLN A 319 -5.76 -4.07 8.81
N GLY A 320 -4.92 -5.00 8.35
CA GLY A 320 -5.22 -5.84 7.19
C GLY A 320 -6.44 -6.74 7.42
N GLN A 321 -6.59 -7.30 8.64
CA GLN A 321 -7.76 -8.09 9.00
C GLN A 321 -9.02 -7.22 9.10
N GLU A 322 -8.93 -6.01 9.70
CA GLU A 322 -10.04 -5.04 9.71
C GLU A 322 -10.53 -4.75 8.27
N LEU A 323 -9.63 -4.60 7.30
CA LEU A 323 -10.01 -4.39 5.89
C LEU A 323 -10.72 -5.61 5.29
N ALA A 324 -10.23 -6.81 5.55
CA ALA A 324 -10.88 -8.05 5.11
C ALA A 324 -12.30 -8.19 5.72
N ASP A 325 -12.46 -7.85 6.99
CA ASP A 325 -13.74 -7.85 7.69
C ASP A 325 -14.70 -6.78 7.14
N MET A 326 -14.19 -5.58 6.77
CA MET A 326 -14.99 -4.54 6.10
C MET A 326 -15.51 -5.03 4.73
N VAL A 327 -14.71 -5.77 3.99
CA VAL A 327 -15.18 -6.40 2.72
C VAL A 327 -16.21 -7.49 3.00
N ALA A 328 -15.98 -8.33 4.02
CA ALA A 328 -16.90 -9.40 4.41
C ALA A 328 -18.30 -8.87 4.77
N THR A 329 -18.35 -7.72 5.42
CA THR A 329 -19.61 -7.05 5.84
C THR A 329 -20.22 -6.13 4.76
N GLY A 330 -19.53 -5.93 3.64
CA GLY A 330 -19.95 -5.00 2.59
C GLY A 330 -19.71 -3.51 2.93
N ALA A 331 -19.04 -3.21 4.04
CA ALA A 331 -18.69 -1.83 4.41
C ALA A 331 -17.62 -1.24 3.47
N LEU A 332 -16.79 -2.08 2.88
CA LEU A 332 -15.80 -1.71 1.86
C LEU A 332 -16.08 -2.48 0.57
N ASP A 333 -16.45 -1.77 -0.49
CA ASP A 333 -16.61 -2.32 -1.83
C ASP A 333 -15.33 -2.14 -2.65
N LEU A 334 -14.80 -3.23 -3.20
CA LEU A 334 -13.64 -3.26 -4.07
C LEU A 334 -13.99 -3.44 -5.56
N SER A 335 -15.26 -3.31 -5.93
CA SER A 335 -15.74 -3.46 -7.33
C SER A 335 -15.20 -2.38 -8.28
N TYR A 336 -14.72 -1.25 -7.74
CA TYR A 336 -14.07 -0.20 -8.52
C TYR A 336 -12.73 -0.65 -9.15
N LEU A 337 -12.14 -1.74 -8.66
CA LEU A 337 -10.86 -2.25 -9.16
C LEU A 337 -11.02 -2.98 -10.49
N GLN A 338 -10.36 -2.47 -11.51
CA GLN A 338 -10.24 -3.13 -12.82
C GLN A 338 -9.03 -4.08 -12.80
N VAL A 339 -9.30 -5.36 -12.64
CA VAL A 339 -8.26 -6.40 -12.60
C VAL A 339 -7.73 -6.67 -14.01
N LYS A 340 -6.39 -6.63 -14.14
CA LYS A 340 -5.65 -7.01 -15.35
C LYS A 340 -4.69 -8.17 -15.00
N PRO A 341 -5.09 -9.43 -15.21
CA PRO A 341 -4.26 -10.59 -14.87
C PRO A 341 -3.21 -10.88 -15.94
N PHE A 342 -2.03 -11.28 -15.48
CA PHE A 342 -0.92 -11.72 -16.31
C PHE A 342 -0.39 -13.05 -15.78
N PRO A 343 -0.10 -14.05 -16.63
CA PRO A 343 0.61 -15.24 -16.17
C PRO A 343 2.03 -14.87 -15.72
N LEU A 344 2.62 -15.68 -14.86
CA LEU A 344 3.98 -15.48 -14.32
C LEU A 344 5.02 -15.25 -15.43
N SER A 345 4.88 -15.96 -16.58
CA SER A 345 5.75 -15.81 -17.75
C SER A 345 5.72 -14.41 -18.40
N ARG A 346 4.70 -13.60 -18.10
CA ARG A 346 4.54 -12.25 -18.63
C ARG A 346 4.74 -11.16 -17.57
N VAL A 347 5.46 -11.46 -16.48
CA VAL A 347 5.69 -10.52 -15.35
C VAL A 347 6.35 -9.22 -15.81
N ASN A 348 7.30 -9.29 -16.75
CA ASN A 348 7.99 -8.09 -17.27
C ASN A 348 7.03 -7.18 -18.05
N GLU A 349 6.14 -7.77 -18.85
CA GLU A 349 5.11 -7.03 -19.57
C GLU A 349 4.13 -6.36 -18.59
N ALA A 350 3.73 -7.09 -17.55
CA ALA A 350 2.86 -6.56 -16.52
C ALA A 350 3.49 -5.37 -15.78
N ILE A 351 4.80 -5.42 -15.51
CA ILE A 351 5.54 -4.31 -14.87
C ILE A 351 5.65 -3.10 -15.82
N SER A 352 6.00 -3.31 -17.09
CA SER A 352 6.09 -2.21 -18.05
C SER A 352 4.73 -1.59 -18.37
N GLY A 353 3.67 -2.37 -18.41
CA GLY A 353 2.30 -1.90 -18.66
C GLY A 353 1.73 -1.02 -17.55
N LEU A 354 2.39 -0.89 -16.40
CA LEU A 354 1.95 0.02 -15.34
C LEU A 354 1.98 1.50 -15.73
N GLU A 355 2.73 1.88 -16.77
CA GLU A 355 2.76 3.25 -17.28
C GLU A 355 1.41 3.67 -17.88
N ASP A 356 0.69 2.70 -18.48
CA ASP A 356 -0.61 2.89 -19.13
C ASP A 356 -1.80 2.62 -18.20
N ARG A 357 -1.58 2.60 -16.87
CA ARG A 357 -2.66 2.30 -15.92
C ARG A 357 -3.67 3.45 -15.79
N ASP A 358 -4.92 3.09 -15.56
CA ASP A 358 -6.01 4.03 -15.22
C ASP A 358 -5.93 4.49 -13.76
N GLY A 359 -4.86 5.19 -13.39
CA GLY A 359 -4.67 5.71 -12.04
C GLY A 359 -4.81 4.63 -10.96
N GLY A 360 -5.62 4.92 -9.94
CA GLY A 360 -5.89 4.03 -8.82
C GLY A 360 -6.95 2.96 -9.09
N PHE A 361 -7.62 3.01 -10.23
CA PHE A 361 -8.66 2.03 -10.60
C PHE A 361 -8.08 0.73 -11.17
N SER A 362 -6.87 0.76 -11.70
CA SER A 362 -6.23 -0.44 -12.26
C SER A 362 -5.58 -1.31 -11.18
N ASN A 363 -5.74 -2.61 -11.33
CA ASN A 363 -5.06 -3.63 -10.52
C ASN A 363 -4.39 -4.66 -11.44
N TYR A 364 -3.09 -4.48 -11.67
CA TYR A 364 -2.26 -5.42 -12.42
C TYR A 364 -1.82 -6.54 -11.50
N VAL A 365 -2.08 -7.79 -11.89
CA VAL A 365 -1.90 -8.95 -11.01
C VAL A 365 -1.16 -10.05 -11.76
N VAL A 366 -0.11 -10.59 -11.17
CA VAL A 366 0.55 -11.80 -11.63
C VAL A 366 -0.19 -13.02 -11.05
N ILE A 367 -0.49 -13.97 -11.92
CA ILE A 367 -1.07 -15.28 -11.58
C ILE A 367 0.05 -16.31 -11.81
N PRO A 368 0.66 -16.84 -10.73
CA PRO A 368 1.71 -17.83 -10.83
C PRO A 368 1.25 -19.20 -11.30
#